data_28367086ca2fcca0cbe466a7d4930a7a
#
_entry.id   28367086ca2fcca0cbe466a7d4930a7a
#
_cell.length_a   1.000
_cell.length_b   1.000
_cell.length_c   1.000
_cell.angle_alpha   90.00
_cell.angle_beta   90.00
_cell.angle_gamma   90.00
#
_symmetry.space_group_name_H-M   'P 1'
#
loop_
_entity.id
_entity.type
_entity.pdbx_description
1 polymer ?
#
loop_
_entity_poly.entity_id
_entity_poly.type
_entity_poly.pdbx_seq_one_letter_code
_entity_poly.pdbx_strand_id
1 'polypeptide(L)'
;MDGDAKLRFFQHLVKFGYKEIEVSYPSASQTEFDFTRRLITTGAIPDDVWIQVMAPCREELIRTTIEAARGAKKVIVHIHLSTSEVFREVVFNMTEQETIELAVRCARLIRNLTKDSADPEMRQTEWTLEFTPENFQDTSLEFALEICEAVKAAWEPTEENKIIFNVAATVEVAMPNVFADQIEYFCTHISDREKVSVSLHNHNDRGCAVAATEMGQLAGADRVEGCLFSNGERTGNVDLVTLALNLYTQGVDPGIDFGNLNEVVDMVEELTKIPVHFRAPYAGKYTFCTFTGTHQDAIRKGYKSRARLEERSGPSAKWQMPYLPMDPADLGRKHEAIIRLNSQSGKGGIGWFVNEVFEVDMPRDLEVAFTRVVKSYSEEKGVEITHDIIEELFRSHYMLPKPEGVQLLSCNLRTGKTCSARSNGVNGVNGMNGHAVSGANGVNDHANGHANGKPKPNGKPAIHEHTKTVHLQANIAIQGVRQTISGSGDDILTSLVDAVRGLGFFFDVLDYKTEWQHHEGAGENDESTRRSAGFVKLVSGDKTAWGVGIQEDSILASLHAVSHAANSNSENTIANRN
;
A
#
# COMPACT_ATOMS: atom_id res chain seq x y z
N MET A 1 22.88 18.91 2.15
CA MET A 1 21.95 19.42 3.20
C MET A 1 22.67 20.49 4.01
N ASP A 2 22.01 21.60 4.33
CA ASP A 2 22.51 22.54 5.33
C ASP A 2 22.28 22.05 6.77
N GLY A 3 22.78 22.79 7.77
CA GLY A 3 22.66 22.38 9.17
C GLY A 3 21.24 22.27 9.71
N ASP A 4 20.27 23.00 9.14
CA ASP A 4 18.86 22.90 9.54
C ASP A 4 18.21 21.65 8.94
N ALA A 5 18.48 21.35 7.68
CA ALA A 5 18.04 20.13 7.03
C ALA A 5 18.64 18.88 7.69
N LYS A 6 19.93 18.91 8.06
CA LYS A 6 20.58 17.82 8.84
C LYS A 6 19.92 17.61 10.19
N LEU A 7 19.60 18.69 10.92
CA LEU A 7 18.92 18.60 12.22
C LEU A 7 17.53 17.96 12.06
N ARG A 8 16.75 18.39 11.07
CA ARG A 8 15.44 17.78 10.78
C ARG A 8 15.59 16.30 10.43
N PHE A 9 16.57 15.95 9.60
CA PHE A 9 16.83 14.55 9.24
C PHE A 9 17.17 13.71 10.48
N PHE A 10 18.07 14.19 11.34
CA PHE A 10 18.42 13.54 12.61
C PHE A 10 17.18 13.32 13.50
N GLN A 11 16.34 14.35 13.66
CA GLN A 11 15.11 14.24 14.45
C GLN A 11 14.13 13.20 13.91
N HIS A 12 14.02 13.08 12.58
CA HIS A 12 13.20 12.04 11.95
C HIS A 12 13.77 10.63 12.17
N LEU A 13 15.09 10.46 12.06
CA LEU A 13 15.72 9.16 12.37
C LEU A 13 15.47 8.74 13.81
N VAL A 14 15.60 9.66 14.77
CA VAL A 14 15.25 9.42 16.18
C VAL A 14 13.77 9.05 16.34
N LYS A 15 12.86 9.77 15.66
CA LYS A 15 11.41 9.50 15.67
C LYS A 15 11.08 8.11 15.13
N PHE A 16 11.79 7.64 14.09
CA PHE A 16 11.60 6.31 13.53
C PHE A 16 12.14 5.19 14.40
N GLY A 17 12.94 5.51 15.43
CA GLY A 17 13.45 4.53 16.38
C GLY A 17 14.95 4.24 16.29
N TYR A 18 15.68 4.87 15.36
CA TYR A 18 17.14 4.68 15.28
C TYR A 18 17.83 5.13 16.57
N LYS A 19 18.75 4.28 17.06
CA LYS A 19 19.47 4.50 18.32
C LYS A 19 20.95 4.79 18.14
N GLU A 20 21.49 4.51 16.97
CA GLU A 20 22.87 4.80 16.59
C GLU A 20 22.85 5.53 15.25
N ILE A 21 23.33 6.77 15.23
CA ILE A 21 23.22 7.66 14.07
C ILE A 21 24.56 8.31 13.78
N GLU A 22 25.16 8.01 12.62
CA GLU A 22 26.34 8.73 12.14
C GLU A 22 25.90 10.13 11.67
N VAL A 23 26.38 11.15 12.37
CA VAL A 23 25.90 12.52 12.19
C VAL A 23 26.80 13.38 11.32
N SER A 24 28.11 13.09 11.32
CA SER A 24 29.07 13.93 10.61
C SER A 24 30.46 13.33 10.50
N TYR A 25 31.26 13.97 9.65
CA TYR A 25 32.71 13.89 9.63
C TYR A 25 33.27 15.25 10.09
N PRO A 26 33.41 15.48 11.42
CA PRO A 26 33.69 16.82 12.01
C PRO A 26 34.97 17.48 11.51
N SER A 27 36.00 16.68 11.23
CA SER A 27 37.28 17.20 10.74
C SER A 27 37.30 17.51 9.22
N ALA A 28 36.23 17.21 8.47
CA ALA A 28 36.15 17.53 7.04
C ALA A 28 35.93 19.02 6.78
N SER A 29 35.15 19.70 7.61
CA SER A 29 34.87 21.13 7.48
C SER A 29 34.36 21.75 8.76
N GLN A 30 34.45 23.09 8.88
CA GLN A 30 33.88 23.81 10.00
C GLN A 30 32.36 23.59 10.12
N THR A 31 31.64 23.48 9.01
CA THR A 31 30.20 23.20 9.00
C THR A 31 29.86 21.86 9.65
N GLU A 32 30.64 20.81 9.41
CA GLU A 32 30.45 19.49 10.00
C GLU A 32 30.77 19.51 11.50
N PHE A 33 31.85 20.21 11.89
CA PHE A 33 32.23 20.43 13.28
C PHE A 33 31.10 21.18 14.04
N ASP A 34 30.62 22.30 13.50
CA ASP A 34 29.58 23.15 14.11
C ASP A 34 28.26 22.40 14.22
N PHE A 35 27.92 21.56 13.25
CA PHE A 35 26.72 20.74 13.31
C PHE A 35 26.77 19.73 14.48
N THR A 36 27.89 19.04 14.65
CA THR A 36 28.08 18.13 15.80
C THR A 36 27.96 18.88 17.11
N ARG A 37 28.63 20.04 17.24
CA ARG A 37 28.52 20.91 18.42
C ARG A 37 27.10 21.36 18.67
N ARG A 38 26.37 21.74 17.61
CA ARG A 38 24.96 22.15 17.69
C ARG A 38 24.09 21.05 18.29
N LEU A 39 24.19 19.81 17.79
CA LEU A 39 23.40 18.70 18.34
C LEU A 39 23.60 18.53 19.85
N ILE A 40 24.84 18.64 20.30
CA ILE A 40 25.22 18.45 21.70
C ILE A 40 24.77 19.64 22.56
N THR A 41 25.10 20.86 22.16
CA THR A 41 24.85 22.08 22.96
C THR A 41 23.38 22.47 23.05
N THR A 42 22.57 22.08 22.07
CA THR A 42 21.12 22.33 22.09
C THR A 42 20.32 21.23 22.81
N GLY A 43 20.97 20.15 23.23
CA GLY A 43 20.29 19.01 23.86
C GLY A 43 19.37 18.25 22.89
N ALA A 44 19.69 18.26 21.59
CA ALA A 44 18.87 17.61 20.57
C ALA A 44 18.97 16.08 20.58
N ILE A 45 19.97 15.52 21.28
CA ILE A 45 20.26 14.08 21.33
C ILE A 45 19.54 13.46 22.53
N PRO A 46 18.59 12.52 22.34
CA PRO A 46 18.00 11.78 23.46
C PRO A 46 19.03 10.94 24.21
N ASP A 47 18.75 10.65 25.48
CA ASP A 47 19.69 9.95 26.40
C ASP A 47 20.00 8.51 25.96
N ASP A 48 19.12 7.90 25.19
CA ASP A 48 19.23 6.54 24.68
C ASP A 48 19.77 6.45 23.24
N VAL A 49 20.20 7.59 22.66
CA VAL A 49 20.75 7.67 21.31
C VAL A 49 22.27 7.90 21.35
N TRP A 50 23.00 7.10 20.60
CA TRP A 50 24.41 7.27 20.32
C TRP A 50 24.60 8.12 19.07
N ILE A 51 25.45 9.11 19.12
CA ILE A 51 25.94 9.76 17.90
C ILE A 51 27.22 9.11 17.45
N GLN A 52 27.38 8.89 16.17
CA GLN A 52 28.60 8.39 15.55
C GLN A 52 29.28 9.52 14.79
N VAL A 53 30.58 9.64 14.97
CA VAL A 53 31.42 10.65 14.32
C VAL A 53 32.61 9.99 13.67
N MET A 54 32.88 10.30 12.40
CA MET A 54 33.85 9.61 11.58
C MET A 54 35.17 10.39 11.45
N ALA A 55 36.27 9.68 11.37
CA ALA A 55 37.58 10.20 11.00
C ALA A 55 38.43 9.13 10.29
N PRO A 56 39.28 9.49 9.33
CA PRO A 56 40.31 8.57 8.85
C PRO A 56 41.42 8.36 9.94
N CYS A 57 42.23 7.33 9.79
CA CYS A 57 43.36 7.05 10.67
C CYS A 57 44.47 8.09 10.55
N ARG A 58 44.20 9.34 10.96
CA ARG A 58 45.15 10.48 11.03
C ARG A 58 44.98 11.22 12.36
N GLU A 59 46.06 11.39 13.10
CA GLU A 59 46.05 11.93 14.48
C GLU A 59 45.34 13.29 14.58
N GLU A 60 45.69 14.26 13.71
CA GLU A 60 45.11 15.60 13.75
C GLU A 60 43.61 15.61 13.49
N LEU A 61 43.11 14.74 12.58
CA LEU A 61 41.69 14.63 12.26
C LEU A 61 40.92 13.93 13.38
N ILE A 62 41.49 12.90 13.99
CA ILE A 62 40.94 12.21 15.17
C ILE A 62 40.77 13.19 16.33
N ARG A 63 41.80 14.02 16.62
CA ARG A 63 41.72 15.02 17.70
C ARG A 63 40.61 16.03 17.48
N THR A 64 40.44 16.54 16.25
CA THR A 64 39.37 17.46 15.87
C THR A 64 38.00 16.80 16.03
N THR A 65 37.87 15.55 15.62
CA THR A 65 36.61 14.79 15.68
C THR A 65 36.20 14.53 17.13
N ILE A 66 37.14 14.14 18.01
CA ILE A 66 36.87 13.93 19.44
C ILE A 66 36.50 15.25 20.13
N GLU A 67 37.17 16.36 19.80
CA GLU A 67 36.83 17.68 20.35
C GLU A 67 35.44 18.14 19.94
N ALA A 68 35.03 17.84 18.70
CA ALA A 68 33.66 18.13 18.25
C ALA A 68 32.61 17.35 19.07
N ALA A 69 32.90 16.16 19.54
CA ALA A 69 32.01 15.30 20.31
C ALA A 69 32.01 15.57 21.82
N ARG A 70 32.90 16.47 22.34
CA ARG A 70 33.02 16.81 23.76
C ARG A 70 31.65 17.19 24.37
N GLY A 71 31.35 16.59 25.54
CA GLY A 71 30.12 16.86 26.30
C GLY A 71 28.89 16.11 25.82
N ALA A 72 28.98 15.25 24.79
CA ALA A 72 27.92 14.30 24.45
C ALA A 72 27.84 13.17 25.50
N LYS A 73 26.68 12.56 25.68
CA LYS A 73 26.51 11.46 26.65
C LYS A 73 27.07 10.14 26.12
N LYS A 74 26.80 9.84 24.84
CA LYS A 74 27.14 8.57 24.19
C LYS A 74 27.70 8.82 22.80
N VAL A 75 28.91 8.34 22.53
CA VAL A 75 29.61 8.59 21.26
C VAL A 75 30.28 7.33 20.74
N ILE A 76 30.03 7.02 19.49
CA ILE A 76 30.83 6.08 18.71
C ILE A 76 31.86 6.88 17.92
N VAL A 77 33.15 6.63 18.15
CA VAL A 77 34.24 7.19 17.35
C VAL A 77 34.55 6.18 16.25
N HIS A 78 34.15 6.49 15.03
CA HIS A 78 34.33 5.64 13.86
C HIS A 78 35.63 6.02 13.14
N ILE A 79 36.58 5.10 13.07
CA ILE A 79 37.78 5.26 12.25
C ILE A 79 37.87 4.18 11.19
N HIS A 80 38.34 4.56 10.02
CA HIS A 80 38.53 3.65 8.89
C HIS A 80 39.94 3.67 8.34
N LEU A 81 40.38 2.51 7.82
CA LEU A 81 41.66 2.34 7.14
C LEU A 81 41.49 1.20 6.11
N SER A 82 41.83 1.48 4.86
CA SER A 82 41.72 0.45 3.81
C SER A 82 42.78 -0.62 3.99
N THR A 83 42.34 -1.87 3.98
CA THR A 83 43.16 -3.04 4.32
C THR A 83 43.45 -3.96 3.12
N SER A 84 42.77 -3.80 2.01
CA SER A 84 43.01 -4.62 0.80
C SER A 84 44.42 -4.38 0.25
N GLU A 85 45.01 -5.42 -0.37
CA GLU A 85 46.34 -5.39 -0.96
C GLU A 85 46.50 -4.23 -1.95
N VAL A 86 45.48 -4.02 -2.84
CA VAL A 86 45.51 -2.94 -3.82
C VAL A 86 45.61 -1.56 -3.17
N PHE A 87 44.88 -1.31 -2.09
CA PHE A 87 44.95 -0.02 -1.41
C PHE A 87 46.25 0.15 -0.64
N ARG A 88 46.69 -0.92 0.05
CA ARG A 88 47.97 -0.87 0.80
C ARG A 88 49.12 -0.58 -0.14
N GLU A 89 49.25 -1.31 -1.24
CA GLU A 89 50.40 -1.20 -2.15
C GLU A 89 50.30 0.01 -3.08
N VAL A 90 49.14 0.26 -3.68
CA VAL A 90 48.99 1.28 -4.74
C VAL A 90 48.72 2.66 -4.17
N VAL A 91 47.86 2.76 -3.13
CA VAL A 91 47.42 4.05 -2.59
C VAL A 91 48.27 4.54 -1.45
N PHE A 92 48.59 3.66 -0.48
CA PHE A 92 49.31 4.06 0.73
C PHE A 92 50.79 3.70 0.71
N ASN A 93 51.20 2.77 -0.14
CA ASN A 93 52.54 2.20 -0.17
C ASN A 93 52.97 1.72 1.22
N MET A 94 52.14 0.90 1.86
CA MET A 94 52.29 0.37 3.20
C MET A 94 52.25 -1.16 3.18
N THR A 95 53.09 -1.76 4.01
CA THR A 95 53.06 -3.19 4.34
C THR A 95 51.88 -3.50 5.29
N GLU A 96 51.55 -4.78 5.47
CA GLU A 96 50.56 -5.21 6.48
C GLU A 96 50.94 -4.76 7.88
N GLN A 97 52.22 -4.92 8.27
CA GLN A 97 52.71 -4.52 9.55
C GLN A 97 52.60 -3.00 9.82
N GLU A 98 52.94 -2.17 8.83
CA GLU A 98 52.79 -0.71 8.94
C GLU A 98 51.33 -0.29 9.03
N THR A 99 50.41 -1.01 8.34
CA THR A 99 48.97 -0.78 8.41
C THR A 99 48.42 -1.12 9.79
N ILE A 100 48.84 -2.25 10.39
CA ILE A 100 48.49 -2.63 11.78
C ILE A 100 49.01 -1.58 12.76
N GLU A 101 50.29 -1.17 12.64
CA GLU A 101 50.91 -0.18 13.54
C GLU A 101 50.17 1.16 13.48
N LEU A 102 49.72 1.59 12.32
CA LEU A 102 48.92 2.81 12.14
C LEU A 102 47.55 2.68 12.84
N ALA A 103 46.81 1.59 12.59
CA ALA A 103 45.53 1.34 13.23
C ALA A 103 45.61 1.28 14.75
N VAL A 104 46.59 0.54 15.29
CA VAL A 104 46.86 0.42 16.74
C VAL A 104 47.22 1.76 17.36
N ARG A 105 48.08 2.55 16.70
CA ARG A 105 48.43 3.89 17.16
C ARG A 105 47.21 4.81 17.25
N CYS A 106 46.32 4.77 16.24
CA CYS A 106 45.08 5.55 16.23
C CYS A 106 44.12 5.08 17.33
N ALA A 107 43.90 3.77 17.50
CA ALA A 107 43.05 3.23 18.55
C ALA A 107 43.53 3.63 19.95
N ARG A 108 44.86 3.54 20.23
CA ARG A 108 45.45 4.01 21.49
C ARG A 108 45.28 5.51 21.68
N LEU A 109 45.45 6.30 20.62
CA LEU A 109 45.22 7.74 20.68
C LEU A 109 43.77 8.07 21.10
N ILE A 110 42.80 7.44 20.44
CA ILE A 110 41.39 7.63 20.77
C ILE A 110 41.11 7.23 22.21
N ARG A 111 41.58 6.08 22.65
CA ARG A 111 41.44 5.61 24.01
C ARG A 111 41.97 6.61 25.03
N ASN A 112 43.21 7.15 24.81
CA ASN A 112 43.83 8.14 25.66
C ASN A 112 43.10 9.50 25.70
N LEU A 113 42.43 9.88 24.61
CA LEU A 113 41.68 11.13 24.52
C LEU A 113 40.24 10.99 25.06
N THR A 114 39.74 9.78 25.22
CA THR A 114 38.33 9.48 25.55
C THR A 114 38.24 8.76 26.91
N LYS A 115 38.06 7.45 26.93
CA LYS A 115 37.79 6.68 28.16
C LYS A 115 38.89 6.72 29.19
N ASP A 116 40.16 6.83 28.77
CA ASP A 116 41.35 6.93 29.65
C ASP A 116 41.85 8.38 29.77
N SER A 117 41.06 9.37 29.33
CA SER A 117 41.48 10.77 29.37
C SER A 117 41.75 11.27 30.78
N ALA A 118 42.77 12.11 30.93
CA ALA A 118 43.02 12.83 32.18
C ALA A 118 41.93 13.88 32.47
N ASP A 119 41.22 14.35 31.44
CA ASP A 119 40.11 15.29 31.56
C ASP A 119 38.85 14.61 32.12
N PRO A 120 38.34 15.02 33.30
CA PRO A 120 37.13 14.44 33.88
C PRO A 120 35.89 14.57 33.03
N GLU A 121 35.78 15.63 32.23
CA GLU A 121 34.62 15.85 31.32
C GLU A 121 34.56 14.75 30.26
N MET A 122 35.70 14.42 29.67
CA MET A 122 35.77 13.36 28.65
C MET A 122 35.37 11.99 29.19
N ARG A 123 35.68 11.71 30.48
CA ARG A 123 35.28 10.45 31.12
C ARG A 123 33.83 10.34 31.52
N GLN A 124 33.04 11.43 31.43
CA GLN A 124 31.60 11.39 31.66
C GLN A 124 30.82 10.87 30.44
N THR A 125 31.44 10.93 29.28
CA THR A 125 30.88 10.39 28.03
C THR A 125 31.12 8.87 27.96
N GLU A 126 30.14 8.14 27.57
CA GLU A 126 30.26 6.72 27.20
C GLU A 126 30.82 6.64 25.77
N TRP A 127 32.05 6.16 25.66
CA TRP A 127 32.77 6.09 24.40
C TRP A 127 32.88 4.67 23.89
N THR A 128 32.55 4.44 22.62
CA THR A 128 32.79 3.20 21.89
C THR A 128 33.66 3.48 20.67
N LEU A 129 34.59 2.57 20.37
CA LEU A 129 35.38 2.61 19.16
C LEU A 129 34.73 1.74 18.08
N GLU A 130 34.51 2.31 16.92
CA GLU A 130 34.25 1.57 15.70
C GLU A 130 35.48 1.63 14.78
N PHE A 131 35.95 0.47 14.36
CA PHE A 131 37.03 0.35 13.39
C PHE A 131 36.52 -0.35 12.12
N THR A 132 36.69 0.32 10.98
CA THR A 132 36.38 -0.25 9.65
C THR A 132 37.68 -0.65 8.97
N PRO A 133 37.96 -1.97 8.84
CA PRO A 133 38.91 -2.47 7.84
C PRO A 133 38.27 -2.29 6.46
N GLU A 134 38.43 -1.11 5.89
CA GLU A 134 37.80 -0.73 4.63
C GLU A 134 38.27 -1.67 3.50
N ASN A 135 37.40 -2.03 2.58
CA ASN A 135 37.57 -3.10 1.59
C ASN A 135 37.73 -4.51 2.23
N PHE A 136 37.04 -4.79 3.34
CA PHE A 136 37.11 -6.09 4.02
C PHE A 136 36.85 -7.25 3.06
N GLN A 137 35.85 -7.16 2.18
CA GLN A 137 35.52 -8.25 1.25
C GLN A 137 36.65 -8.57 0.23
N ASP A 138 37.59 -7.66 0.06
CA ASP A 138 38.75 -7.78 -0.84
C ASP A 138 40.08 -7.87 -0.06
N THR A 139 40.01 -8.07 1.25
CA THR A 139 41.12 -8.28 2.15
C THR A 139 41.24 -9.76 2.50
N SER A 140 42.45 -10.30 2.64
CA SER A 140 42.60 -11.68 3.14
C SER A 140 41.99 -11.78 4.54
N LEU A 141 41.25 -12.87 4.80
CA LEU A 141 40.55 -13.04 6.07
C LEU A 141 41.49 -13.13 7.25
N GLU A 142 42.67 -13.71 7.02
CA GLU A 142 43.76 -13.81 8.02
C GLU A 142 44.25 -12.42 8.41
N PHE A 143 44.53 -11.54 7.43
CA PHE A 143 44.96 -10.17 7.70
C PHE A 143 43.86 -9.32 8.32
N ALA A 144 42.62 -9.48 7.88
CA ALA A 144 41.47 -8.80 8.49
C ALA A 144 41.30 -9.16 9.98
N LEU A 145 41.49 -10.44 10.34
CA LEU A 145 41.48 -10.87 11.73
C LEU A 145 42.65 -10.31 12.49
N GLU A 146 43.88 -10.37 11.94
CA GLU A 146 45.09 -9.91 12.60
C GLU A 146 45.01 -8.42 12.97
N ILE A 147 44.61 -7.56 12.05
CA ILE A 147 44.46 -6.12 12.30
C ILE A 147 43.35 -5.83 13.31
N CYS A 148 42.20 -6.53 13.23
CA CYS A 148 41.11 -6.35 14.17
C CYS A 148 41.45 -6.82 15.56
N GLU A 149 42.19 -7.93 15.73
CA GLU A 149 42.70 -8.39 17.01
C GLU A 149 43.70 -7.38 17.64
N ALA A 150 44.57 -6.80 16.80
CA ALA A 150 45.54 -5.80 17.28
C ALA A 150 44.85 -4.50 17.72
N VAL A 151 43.82 -4.06 16.99
CA VAL A 151 43.01 -2.88 17.34
C VAL A 151 42.18 -3.15 18.61
N LYS A 152 41.56 -4.34 18.73
CA LYS A 152 40.83 -4.77 19.92
C LYS A 152 41.71 -4.73 21.14
N ALA A 153 42.93 -5.31 21.06
CA ALA A 153 43.91 -5.29 22.14
C ALA A 153 44.34 -3.86 22.52
N ALA A 154 44.39 -2.92 21.57
CA ALA A 154 44.74 -1.52 21.84
C ALA A 154 43.59 -0.74 22.49
N TRP A 155 42.35 -1.03 22.16
CA TRP A 155 41.16 -0.38 22.71
C TRP A 155 40.74 -0.94 24.07
N GLU A 156 40.96 -2.24 24.32
CA GLU A 156 40.57 -2.96 25.55
C GLU A 156 39.03 -2.87 25.79
N PRO A 157 38.21 -3.46 24.95
CA PRO A 157 36.75 -3.48 25.13
C PRO A 157 36.34 -4.39 26.29
N THR A 158 35.11 -4.20 26.80
CA THR A 158 34.45 -5.11 27.76
C THR A 158 33.21 -5.73 27.14
N GLU A 159 32.56 -6.66 27.85
CA GLU A 159 31.29 -7.23 27.41
C GLU A 159 30.17 -6.18 27.39
N GLU A 160 30.18 -5.21 28.31
CA GLU A 160 29.20 -4.13 28.44
C GLU A 160 29.47 -2.99 27.44
N ASN A 161 30.76 -2.76 27.10
CA ASN A 161 31.18 -1.74 26.13
C ASN A 161 32.06 -2.36 25.06
N LYS A 162 31.41 -2.96 24.09
CA LYS A 162 32.04 -3.69 22.99
C LYS A 162 32.76 -2.74 22.04
N ILE A 163 33.79 -3.27 21.35
CA ILE A 163 34.28 -2.63 20.13
C ILE A 163 33.43 -3.01 18.96
N ILE A 164 33.22 -2.09 18.03
CA ILE A 164 32.50 -2.36 16.78
C ILE A 164 33.53 -2.58 15.67
N PHE A 165 33.44 -3.73 15.00
CA PHE A 165 34.14 -3.97 13.74
C PHE A 165 33.14 -3.86 12.58
N ASN A 166 33.31 -2.83 11.78
CA ASN A 166 32.50 -2.55 10.62
C ASN A 166 33.12 -3.21 9.39
N VAL A 167 32.66 -4.43 9.10
CA VAL A 167 33.18 -5.25 8.00
C VAL A 167 32.48 -4.86 6.69
N ALA A 168 33.17 -4.03 5.91
CA ALA A 168 32.58 -3.35 4.78
C ALA A 168 32.73 -4.09 3.45
N ALA A 169 31.63 -4.28 2.73
CA ALA A 169 31.65 -4.50 1.30
C ALA A 169 31.73 -3.13 0.60
N THR A 170 32.89 -2.51 0.66
CA THR A 170 33.15 -1.14 0.17
C THR A 170 32.83 -0.98 -1.30
N VAL A 171 33.12 -1.99 -2.10
CA VAL A 171 32.60 -2.18 -3.46
C VAL A 171 32.05 -3.60 -3.54
N GLU A 172 30.80 -3.76 -3.91
CA GLU A 172 30.18 -5.09 -3.97
C GLU A 172 30.77 -5.93 -5.09
N VAL A 173 31.86 -6.65 -4.82
CA VAL A 173 32.59 -7.48 -5.79
C VAL A 173 32.22 -8.95 -5.76
N ALA A 174 31.68 -9.44 -4.64
CA ALA A 174 31.34 -10.85 -4.44
C ALA A 174 29.83 -11.11 -4.50
N MET A 175 29.45 -12.39 -4.61
CA MET A 175 28.06 -12.81 -4.45
C MET A 175 27.66 -12.75 -2.95
N PRO A 176 26.36 -12.55 -2.62
CA PRO A 176 25.90 -12.45 -1.23
C PRO A 176 26.31 -13.62 -0.33
N ASN A 177 26.27 -14.85 -0.83
CA ASN A 177 26.69 -16.03 -0.10
C ASN A 177 28.19 -16.04 0.19
N VAL A 178 29.03 -15.58 -0.75
CA VAL A 178 30.48 -15.51 -0.56
C VAL A 178 30.81 -14.48 0.53
N PHE A 179 30.13 -13.32 0.52
CA PHE A 179 30.27 -12.33 1.59
C PHE A 179 29.82 -12.90 2.94
N ALA A 180 28.70 -13.62 2.99
CA ALA A 180 28.23 -14.28 4.21
C ALA A 180 29.22 -15.31 4.75
N ASP A 181 29.86 -16.11 3.87
CA ASP A 181 30.92 -17.05 4.26
C ASP A 181 32.12 -16.32 4.90
N GLN A 182 32.48 -15.13 4.37
CA GLN A 182 33.52 -14.29 4.97
C GLN A 182 33.12 -13.75 6.36
N ILE A 183 31.85 -13.37 6.54
CA ILE A 183 31.31 -12.93 7.83
C ILE A 183 31.30 -14.08 8.84
N GLU A 184 30.83 -15.27 8.45
CA GLU A 184 30.85 -16.44 9.33
C GLU A 184 32.26 -16.80 9.76
N TYR A 185 33.22 -16.76 8.84
CA TYR A 185 34.62 -17.00 9.14
C TYR A 185 35.13 -15.98 10.16
N PHE A 186 34.88 -14.68 9.92
CA PHE A 186 35.30 -13.62 10.84
C PHE A 186 34.65 -13.78 12.22
N CYS A 187 33.33 -13.98 12.29
CA CYS A 187 32.60 -14.13 13.55
C CYS A 187 33.04 -15.35 14.38
N THR A 188 33.47 -16.42 13.72
CA THR A 188 33.88 -17.67 14.39
C THR A 188 35.37 -17.70 14.78
N HIS A 189 36.20 -16.82 14.19
CA HIS A 189 37.65 -16.80 14.46
C HIS A 189 38.12 -15.61 15.30
N ILE A 190 37.33 -14.51 15.36
CA ILE A 190 37.69 -13.40 16.25
C ILE A 190 37.63 -13.84 17.71
N SER A 191 38.69 -13.60 18.47
CA SER A 191 38.75 -13.97 19.89
C SER A 191 37.86 -13.06 20.76
N ASP A 192 37.47 -13.51 21.97
CA ASP A 192 36.60 -12.75 22.88
C ASP A 192 35.37 -12.17 22.15
N ARG A 193 34.64 -13.01 21.37
CA ARG A 193 33.51 -12.61 20.53
C ARG A 193 32.46 -11.81 21.30
N GLU A 194 32.29 -12.07 22.58
CA GLU A 194 31.37 -11.39 23.50
C GLU A 194 31.71 -9.91 23.70
N LYS A 195 32.98 -9.50 23.47
CA LYS A 195 33.44 -8.11 23.56
C LYS A 195 33.40 -7.37 22.21
N VAL A 196 32.89 -8.03 21.16
CA VAL A 196 32.88 -7.51 19.79
C VAL A 196 31.44 -7.39 19.28
N SER A 197 31.15 -6.29 18.62
CA SER A 197 29.94 -6.13 17.77
C SER A 197 30.40 -6.11 16.32
N VAL A 198 29.96 -7.08 15.54
CA VAL A 198 30.25 -7.15 14.10
C VAL A 198 29.15 -6.42 13.33
N SER A 199 29.51 -5.32 12.67
CA SER A 199 28.62 -4.48 11.89
C SER A 199 28.84 -4.71 10.40
N LEU A 200 27.77 -4.80 9.65
CA LEU A 200 27.79 -4.91 8.19
C LEU A 200 27.61 -3.54 7.55
N HIS A 201 28.44 -3.22 6.57
CA HIS A 201 28.37 -1.98 5.81
C HIS A 201 28.45 -2.29 4.30
N ASN A 202 27.32 -2.59 3.70
CA ASN A 202 27.28 -3.06 2.32
C ASN A 202 26.94 -1.93 1.36
N HIS A 203 27.73 -1.77 0.27
CA HIS A 203 27.39 -1.00 -0.90
C HIS A 203 26.59 -1.87 -1.89
N ASN A 204 25.95 -1.22 -2.86
CA ASN A 204 24.93 -1.82 -3.73
C ASN A 204 25.35 -1.85 -5.22
N ASP A 205 26.66 -2.00 -5.49
CA ASP A 205 27.21 -1.91 -6.85
C ASP A 205 26.67 -2.96 -7.80
N ARG A 206 26.29 -4.14 -7.28
CA ARG A 206 25.68 -5.24 -8.04
C ARG A 206 24.17 -5.36 -7.82
N GLY A 207 23.57 -4.48 -7.00
CA GLY A 207 22.16 -4.53 -6.66
C GLY A 207 21.79 -5.62 -5.64
N CYS A 208 22.76 -6.14 -4.89
CA CYS A 208 22.57 -7.25 -3.96
C CYS A 208 22.80 -6.88 -2.50
N ALA A 209 23.00 -5.60 -2.16
CA ALA A 209 23.34 -5.17 -0.81
C ALA A 209 22.37 -5.69 0.27
N VAL A 210 21.06 -5.63 0.02
CA VAL A 210 20.05 -6.15 0.95
C VAL A 210 20.23 -7.66 1.17
N ALA A 211 20.35 -8.44 0.09
CA ALA A 211 20.53 -9.89 0.19
C ALA A 211 21.84 -10.26 0.89
N ALA A 212 22.94 -9.54 0.60
CA ALA A 212 24.22 -9.75 1.25
C ALA A 212 24.15 -9.44 2.76
N THR A 213 23.42 -8.38 3.12
CA THR A 213 23.21 -8.00 4.52
C THR A 213 22.34 -9.01 5.28
N GLU A 214 21.23 -9.46 4.69
CA GLU A 214 20.40 -10.52 5.29
C GLU A 214 21.20 -11.80 5.54
N MET A 215 21.98 -12.24 4.56
CA MET A 215 22.83 -13.42 4.69
C MET A 215 23.96 -13.21 5.70
N GLY A 216 24.56 -12.01 5.76
CA GLY A 216 25.57 -11.67 6.74
C GLY A 216 25.04 -11.66 8.18
N GLN A 217 23.80 -11.22 8.40
CA GLN A 217 23.13 -11.34 9.69
C GLN A 217 22.93 -12.81 10.10
N LEU A 218 22.50 -13.66 9.15
CA LEU A 218 22.39 -15.11 9.39
C LEU A 218 23.76 -15.77 9.66
N ALA A 219 24.83 -15.19 9.13
CA ALA A 219 26.21 -15.65 9.33
C ALA A 219 26.82 -15.20 10.67
N GLY A 220 26.11 -14.40 11.49
CA GLY A 220 26.51 -14.05 12.85
C GLY A 220 26.84 -12.57 13.08
N ALA A 221 26.57 -11.68 12.15
CA ALA A 221 26.69 -10.24 12.39
C ALA A 221 25.63 -9.74 13.38
N ASP A 222 26.02 -8.75 14.21
CA ASP A 222 25.17 -8.21 15.28
C ASP A 222 24.45 -6.92 14.87
N ARG A 223 25.02 -6.15 13.94
CA ARG A 223 24.64 -4.78 13.61
C ARG A 223 24.69 -4.56 12.10
N VAL A 224 23.91 -3.61 11.62
CA VAL A 224 23.91 -3.21 10.20
C VAL A 224 23.94 -1.69 10.10
N GLU A 225 24.75 -1.18 9.18
CA GLU A 225 24.79 0.20 8.78
C GLU A 225 24.32 0.37 7.34
N GLY A 226 23.62 1.45 7.07
CA GLY A 226 23.13 1.77 5.74
C GLY A 226 22.41 3.09 5.70
N CYS A 227 21.66 3.31 4.63
CA CYS A 227 20.94 4.55 4.41
C CYS A 227 19.48 4.28 4.05
N LEU A 228 18.59 5.23 4.35
CA LEU A 228 17.22 5.18 3.88
C LEU A 228 17.22 5.26 2.33
N PHE A 229 16.49 4.33 1.70
CA PHE A 229 16.37 4.21 0.23
C PHE A 229 17.69 4.11 -0.51
N SER A 230 18.67 3.46 0.10
CA SER A 230 19.98 3.20 -0.54
C SER A 230 20.75 4.46 -0.94
N ASN A 231 20.52 5.59 -0.26
CA ASN A 231 21.36 6.78 -0.47
C ASN A 231 22.82 6.49 -0.07
N GLY A 232 23.77 7.09 -0.77
CA GLY A 232 25.19 6.87 -0.50
C GLY A 232 26.04 7.00 -1.74
N GLU A 233 27.27 6.54 -1.67
CA GLU A 233 28.23 6.61 -2.77
C GLU A 233 27.88 5.67 -3.93
N ARG A 234 28.16 6.07 -5.16
CA ARG A 234 27.93 5.32 -6.39
C ARG A 234 26.48 4.87 -6.54
N THR A 235 26.18 3.58 -6.36
CA THR A 235 24.83 3.00 -6.41
C THR A 235 24.13 3.01 -5.04
N GLY A 236 24.80 3.56 -4.03
CA GLY A 236 24.31 3.65 -2.65
C GLY A 236 24.72 2.50 -1.74
N ASN A 237 24.26 2.55 -0.51
CA ASN A 237 24.46 1.55 0.53
C ASN A 237 23.26 0.59 0.60
N VAL A 238 23.29 -0.36 1.52
CA VAL A 238 22.10 -1.16 1.82
C VAL A 238 20.93 -0.25 2.21
N ASP A 239 19.77 -0.54 1.62
CA ASP A 239 18.52 0.17 1.93
C ASP A 239 17.95 -0.33 3.25
N LEU A 240 18.07 0.48 4.31
CA LEU A 240 17.58 0.14 5.65
C LEU A 240 16.05 0.03 5.71
N VAL A 241 15.31 0.73 4.84
CA VAL A 241 13.85 0.58 4.77
C VAL A 241 13.48 -0.80 4.25
N THR A 242 14.10 -1.21 3.14
CA THR A 242 13.87 -2.55 2.57
C THR A 242 14.30 -3.64 3.54
N LEU A 243 15.47 -3.50 4.17
CA LEU A 243 15.98 -4.51 5.13
C LEU A 243 15.05 -4.67 6.34
N ALA A 244 14.64 -3.56 6.96
CA ALA A 244 13.75 -3.58 8.12
C ALA A 244 12.39 -4.22 7.78
N LEU A 245 11.81 -3.88 6.62
CA LEU A 245 10.53 -4.44 6.20
C LEU A 245 10.64 -5.90 5.76
N ASN A 246 11.77 -6.33 5.24
CA ASN A 246 12.04 -7.75 4.99
C ASN A 246 12.03 -8.54 6.31
N LEU A 247 12.69 -8.04 7.36
CA LEU A 247 12.65 -8.64 8.70
C LEU A 247 11.21 -8.69 9.24
N TYR A 248 10.48 -7.59 9.16
CA TYR A 248 9.09 -7.49 9.59
C TYR A 248 8.21 -8.53 8.89
N THR A 249 8.33 -8.73 7.57
CA THR A 249 7.55 -9.74 6.83
C THR A 249 7.88 -11.17 7.23
N GLN A 250 9.02 -11.41 7.87
CA GLN A 250 9.41 -12.70 8.45
C GLN A 250 9.02 -12.83 9.93
N GLY A 251 8.35 -11.81 10.52
CA GLY A 251 7.92 -11.79 11.90
C GLY A 251 9.02 -11.39 12.88
N VAL A 252 10.09 -10.75 12.41
CA VAL A 252 11.16 -10.18 13.22
C VAL A 252 10.93 -8.67 13.33
N ASP A 253 10.74 -8.18 14.55
CA ASP A 253 10.62 -6.75 14.82
C ASP A 253 11.98 -6.07 14.62
N PRO A 254 12.12 -5.15 13.65
CA PRO A 254 13.37 -4.43 13.42
C PRO A 254 13.63 -3.33 14.45
N GLY A 255 12.69 -3.04 15.35
CA GLY A 255 12.76 -1.91 16.30
C GLY A 255 12.66 -0.53 15.63
N ILE A 256 12.28 -0.47 14.35
CA ILE A 256 12.13 0.75 13.55
C ILE A 256 10.68 0.88 13.08
N ASP A 257 10.09 2.06 13.28
CA ASP A 257 8.69 2.33 12.92
C ASP A 257 8.60 2.96 11.52
N PHE A 258 8.08 2.17 10.58
CA PHE A 258 7.71 2.61 9.24
C PHE A 258 6.18 2.56 8.99
N GLY A 259 5.38 2.63 10.05
CA GLY A 259 3.91 2.62 9.98
C GLY A 259 3.30 3.79 9.17
N ASN A 260 4.08 4.82 8.85
CA ASN A 260 3.74 5.87 7.89
C ASN A 260 4.87 6.04 6.85
N LEU A 261 5.00 5.09 5.95
CA LEU A 261 6.10 5.07 4.98
C LEU A 261 6.10 6.26 4.01
N ASN A 262 4.93 6.86 3.74
CA ASN A 262 4.87 8.06 2.90
C ASN A 262 5.59 9.25 3.55
N GLU A 263 5.46 9.45 4.88
CA GLU A 263 6.21 10.48 5.61
C GLU A 263 7.72 10.29 5.46
N VAL A 264 8.19 9.04 5.49
CA VAL A 264 9.62 8.72 5.31
C VAL A 264 10.09 9.09 3.91
N VAL A 265 9.32 8.73 2.88
CA VAL A 265 9.61 9.07 1.48
C VAL A 265 9.66 10.58 1.29
N ASP A 266 8.60 11.29 1.70
CA ASP A 266 8.48 12.74 1.52
C ASP A 266 9.63 13.49 2.23
N MET A 267 9.97 13.07 3.44
CA MET A 267 11.08 13.64 4.22
C MET A 267 12.43 13.43 3.51
N VAL A 268 12.72 12.21 3.05
CA VAL A 268 14.00 11.93 2.36
C VAL A 268 14.07 12.71 1.05
N GLU A 269 13.03 12.72 0.22
CA GLU A 269 13.00 13.47 -1.04
C GLU A 269 13.13 14.98 -0.79
N GLU A 270 12.43 15.52 0.22
CA GLU A 270 12.50 16.94 0.57
C GLU A 270 13.91 17.35 1.01
N LEU A 271 14.53 16.57 1.91
CA LEU A 271 15.79 16.97 2.54
C LEU A 271 17.02 16.65 1.69
N THR A 272 17.00 15.51 0.98
CA THR A 272 18.15 15.10 0.13
C THR A 272 18.07 15.64 -1.28
N LYS A 273 16.89 16.01 -1.77
CA LYS A 273 16.60 16.36 -3.18
C LYS A 273 16.80 15.18 -4.15
N ILE A 274 16.81 13.96 -3.63
CA ILE A 274 16.96 12.73 -4.42
C ILE A 274 15.62 11.99 -4.37
N PRO A 275 14.97 11.75 -5.53
CA PRO A 275 13.68 11.07 -5.56
C PRO A 275 13.84 9.58 -5.27
N VAL A 276 12.87 9.00 -4.55
CA VAL A 276 12.76 7.57 -4.35
C VAL A 276 12.27 6.91 -5.64
N HIS A 277 12.94 5.84 -6.05
CA HIS A 277 12.60 5.18 -7.31
C HIS A 277 11.17 4.62 -7.29
N PHE A 278 10.42 4.76 -8.39
CA PHE A 278 9.02 4.32 -8.51
C PHE A 278 8.78 2.83 -8.19
N ARG A 279 9.80 2.00 -8.32
CA ARG A 279 9.79 0.56 -8.04
C ARG A 279 10.66 0.19 -6.84
N ALA A 280 11.01 1.15 -5.97
CA ALA A 280 11.68 0.84 -4.72
C ALA A 280 10.82 -0.15 -3.92
N PRO A 281 11.38 -1.22 -3.36
CA PRO A 281 10.62 -2.16 -2.56
C PRO A 281 9.84 -1.42 -1.46
N TYR A 282 8.62 -1.85 -1.20
CA TYR A 282 7.67 -1.27 -0.23
C TYR A 282 7.31 0.21 -0.43
N ALA A 283 8.28 1.07 -0.76
CA ALA A 283 8.16 2.52 -0.79
C ALA A 283 7.72 3.10 -2.15
N GLY A 284 8.05 2.42 -3.23
CA GLY A 284 7.78 2.91 -4.58
C GLY A 284 6.28 3.06 -4.89
N LYS A 285 5.95 3.96 -5.79
CA LYS A 285 4.56 4.23 -6.22
C LYS A 285 3.87 3.01 -6.86
N TYR A 286 4.65 2.03 -7.35
CA TYR A 286 4.12 0.84 -8.01
C TYR A 286 4.15 -0.42 -7.15
N THR A 287 4.59 -0.33 -5.90
CA THR A 287 4.79 -1.51 -5.03
C THR A 287 3.52 -2.31 -4.81
N PHE A 288 2.40 -1.64 -4.58
CA PHE A 288 1.09 -2.27 -4.38
C PHE A 288 0.21 -2.20 -5.62
N CYS A 289 0.80 -1.99 -6.80
CA CYS A 289 0.11 -1.84 -8.07
C CYS A 289 0.17 -3.12 -8.89
N THR A 290 -0.96 -3.50 -9.46
CA THR A 290 -1.04 -4.57 -10.45
C THR A 290 -1.76 -4.08 -11.71
N PHE A 291 -1.20 -4.37 -12.89
CA PHE A 291 -1.77 -3.96 -14.17
C PHE A 291 -2.63 -5.04 -14.83
N THR A 292 -2.45 -6.30 -14.41
CA THR A 292 -3.12 -7.45 -15.01
C THR A 292 -4.46 -7.69 -14.33
N GLY A 293 -5.54 -7.76 -15.09
CA GLY A 293 -6.90 -7.95 -14.55
C GLY A 293 -7.08 -9.24 -13.74
N THR A 294 -6.34 -10.30 -14.05
CA THR A 294 -6.34 -11.53 -13.27
C THR A 294 -5.76 -11.34 -11.87
N HIS A 295 -4.69 -10.52 -11.74
CA HIS A 295 -4.09 -10.18 -10.44
C HIS A 295 -5.06 -9.32 -9.63
N GLN A 296 -5.69 -8.33 -10.25
CA GLN A 296 -6.66 -7.45 -9.61
C GLN A 296 -7.87 -8.24 -9.08
N ASP A 297 -8.42 -9.16 -9.88
CA ASP A 297 -9.53 -10.02 -9.44
C ASP A 297 -9.10 -10.97 -8.29
N ALA A 298 -7.87 -11.48 -8.33
CA ALA A 298 -7.35 -12.33 -7.25
C ALA A 298 -7.20 -11.54 -5.93
N ILE A 299 -6.69 -10.30 -5.98
CA ILE A 299 -6.55 -9.44 -4.80
C ILE A 299 -7.95 -9.11 -4.23
N ARG A 300 -8.92 -8.74 -5.08
CA ARG A 300 -10.31 -8.50 -4.66
C ARG A 300 -10.90 -9.71 -3.93
N LYS A 301 -10.72 -10.91 -4.49
CA LYS A 301 -11.16 -12.16 -3.84
C LYS A 301 -10.42 -12.43 -2.54
N GLY A 302 -9.12 -12.09 -2.49
CA GLY A 302 -8.29 -12.18 -1.29
C GLY A 302 -8.85 -11.35 -0.15
N TYR A 303 -9.15 -10.06 -0.37
CA TYR A 303 -9.76 -9.18 0.64
C TYR A 303 -11.12 -9.70 1.12
N LYS A 304 -12.01 -10.12 0.21
CA LYS A 304 -13.31 -10.74 0.59
C LYS A 304 -13.12 -12.02 1.42
N SER A 305 -12.11 -12.81 1.13
CA SER A 305 -11.80 -14.02 1.92
C SER A 305 -11.21 -13.68 3.30
N ARG A 306 -10.33 -12.66 3.36
CA ARG A 306 -9.72 -12.22 4.60
C ARG A 306 -10.77 -11.66 5.57
N ALA A 307 -11.66 -10.78 5.12
CA ALA A 307 -12.74 -10.25 5.95
C ALA A 307 -13.55 -11.37 6.63
N ARG A 308 -13.92 -12.43 5.88
CA ARG A 308 -14.61 -13.60 6.43
C ARG A 308 -13.74 -14.40 7.42
N LEU A 309 -12.43 -14.42 7.24
CA LEU A 309 -11.51 -15.09 8.15
C LEU A 309 -11.36 -14.31 9.45
N GLU A 310 -11.27 -13.00 9.38
CA GLU A 310 -11.20 -12.09 10.52
C GLU A 310 -12.47 -12.10 11.37
N GLU A 311 -13.63 -12.17 10.74
CA GLU A 311 -14.91 -12.39 11.45
C GLU A 311 -14.93 -13.68 12.28
N ARG A 312 -14.22 -14.74 11.82
CA ARG A 312 -14.20 -16.06 12.48
C ARG A 312 -13.06 -16.22 13.48
N SER A 313 -11.89 -15.66 13.20
CA SER A 313 -10.63 -15.95 13.90
C SER A 313 -10.00 -14.72 14.56
N GLY A 314 -10.60 -13.54 14.39
CA GLY A 314 -10.07 -12.26 14.86
C GLY A 314 -8.97 -11.67 13.98
N PRO A 315 -8.50 -10.43 14.28
CA PRO A 315 -7.60 -9.66 13.44
C PRO A 315 -6.17 -10.22 13.34
N SER A 316 -5.80 -11.21 14.17
CA SER A 316 -4.48 -11.84 14.18
C SER A 316 -4.30 -12.95 13.13
N ALA A 317 -5.23 -13.10 12.19
CA ALA A 317 -5.10 -14.10 11.14
C ALA A 317 -3.87 -13.84 10.27
N LYS A 318 -3.09 -14.91 10.01
CA LYS A 318 -1.90 -14.82 9.15
C LYS A 318 -2.22 -14.13 7.83
N TRP A 319 -1.35 -13.20 7.39
CA TRP A 319 -1.48 -12.57 6.08
C TRP A 319 -1.33 -13.60 4.96
N GLN A 320 -2.39 -13.83 4.20
CA GLN A 320 -2.44 -14.76 3.06
C GLN A 320 -3.19 -14.10 1.92
N MET A 321 -2.55 -13.08 1.34
CA MET A 321 -3.13 -12.29 0.26
C MET A 321 -2.44 -12.60 -1.07
N PRO A 322 -3.20 -12.88 -2.15
CA PRO A 322 -2.61 -13.01 -3.47
C PRO A 322 -1.87 -11.74 -3.89
N TYR A 323 -0.64 -11.88 -4.40
CA TYR A 323 0.19 -10.80 -4.97
C TYR A 323 0.59 -9.65 -4.03
N LEU A 324 0.24 -9.70 -2.76
CA LEU A 324 0.64 -8.71 -1.77
C LEU A 324 1.49 -9.38 -0.69
N PRO A 325 2.77 -9.02 -0.56
CA PRO A 325 3.69 -9.65 0.40
C PRO A 325 3.36 -9.30 1.86
N MET A 326 2.70 -8.17 2.08
CA MET A 326 2.29 -7.67 3.40
C MET A 326 1.02 -6.82 3.28
N ASP A 327 0.42 -6.47 4.42
CA ASP A 327 -0.69 -5.53 4.45
C ASP A 327 -0.19 -4.10 4.18
N PRO A 328 -0.67 -3.43 3.14
CA PRO A 328 -0.34 -2.03 2.91
C PRO A 328 -0.69 -1.11 4.09
N ALA A 329 -1.70 -1.46 4.88
CA ALA A 329 -2.13 -0.71 6.05
C ALA A 329 -1.04 -0.65 7.14
N ASP A 330 -0.19 -1.66 7.26
CA ASP A 330 0.95 -1.68 8.18
C ASP A 330 1.98 -0.58 7.87
N LEU A 331 1.95 -0.03 6.65
CA LEU A 331 2.80 1.06 6.18
C LEU A 331 2.07 2.40 6.09
N GLY A 332 0.86 2.50 6.65
CA GLY A 332 -0.02 3.66 6.49
C GLY A 332 -0.48 3.89 5.04
N ARG A 333 -0.39 2.85 4.21
CA ARG A 333 -0.84 2.86 2.82
C ARG A 333 -2.14 2.11 2.67
N LYS A 334 -2.88 2.48 1.64
CA LYS A 334 -4.05 1.73 1.24
C LYS A 334 -3.76 1.04 -0.09
N HIS A 335 -4.39 -0.10 -0.32
CA HIS A 335 -4.32 -0.78 -1.61
C HIS A 335 -4.88 0.09 -2.76
N GLU A 336 -5.57 1.16 -2.43
CA GLU A 336 -6.25 2.08 -3.35
C GLU A 336 -5.38 2.71 -4.42
N ALA A 337 -4.11 2.86 -4.10
CA ALA A 337 -3.40 3.96 -4.70
C ALA A 337 -3.11 3.77 -6.18
N ILE A 338 -3.11 2.56 -6.75
CA ILE A 338 -2.56 2.47 -8.09
C ILE A 338 -3.02 1.20 -8.82
N ILE A 339 -4.32 1.00 -8.96
CA ILE A 339 -4.79 0.23 -10.10
C ILE A 339 -4.78 1.17 -11.31
N ARG A 340 -3.69 1.17 -12.05
CA ARG A 340 -3.63 1.87 -13.33
C ARG A 340 -4.25 0.97 -14.38
N LEU A 341 -5.36 1.39 -14.93
CA LEU A 341 -6.00 0.71 -16.03
C LEU A 341 -5.38 1.16 -17.34
N ASN A 342 -4.98 0.19 -18.14
CA ASN A 342 -4.53 0.40 -19.52
C ASN A 342 -5.29 -0.56 -20.45
N SER A 343 -5.00 -0.53 -21.73
CA SER A 343 -5.64 -1.40 -22.73
C SER A 343 -5.49 -2.90 -22.43
N GLN A 344 -4.52 -3.30 -21.60
CA GLN A 344 -4.30 -4.70 -21.16
C GLN A 344 -5.09 -5.07 -19.90
N SER A 345 -5.66 -4.11 -19.20
CA SER A 345 -6.43 -4.36 -17.98
C SER A 345 -7.69 -5.15 -18.30
N GLY A 346 -7.96 -6.16 -17.49
CA GLY A 346 -9.13 -7.03 -17.65
C GLY A 346 -10.38 -6.45 -16.97
N LYS A 347 -11.53 -7.09 -17.23
CA LYS A 347 -12.82 -6.72 -16.65
C LYS A 347 -12.81 -6.63 -15.11
N GLY A 348 -12.06 -7.50 -14.43
CA GLY A 348 -12.01 -7.51 -12.96
C GLY A 348 -11.42 -6.23 -12.36
N GLY A 349 -10.47 -5.58 -13.04
CA GLY A 349 -9.92 -4.29 -12.60
C GLY A 349 -10.93 -3.15 -12.74
N ILE A 350 -11.67 -3.13 -13.82
CA ILE A 350 -12.69 -2.09 -14.07
C ILE A 350 -13.87 -2.27 -13.10
N GLY A 351 -14.27 -3.53 -12.83
CA GLY A 351 -15.31 -3.83 -11.84
C GLY A 351 -14.91 -3.38 -10.43
N TRP A 352 -13.65 -3.56 -10.09
CA TRP A 352 -13.13 -3.07 -8.80
C TRP A 352 -13.19 -1.54 -8.68
N PHE A 353 -12.78 -0.81 -9.74
CA PHE A 353 -12.87 0.66 -9.75
C PHE A 353 -14.29 1.19 -9.59
N VAL A 354 -15.25 0.58 -10.27
CA VAL A 354 -16.66 0.96 -10.13
C VAL A 354 -17.16 0.66 -8.71
N ASN A 355 -16.72 -0.47 -8.13
CA ASN A 355 -17.04 -0.78 -6.73
C ASN A 355 -16.43 0.26 -5.77
N GLU A 356 -15.19 0.69 -5.99
CA GLU A 356 -14.51 1.70 -5.17
C GLU A 356 -15.23 3.07 -5.22
N VAL A 357 -15.58 3.51 -6.44
CA VAL A 357 -16.16 4.86 -6.64
C VAL A 357 -17.64 4.91 -6.27
N PHE A 358 -18.39 3.85 -6.58
CA PHE A 358 -19.85 3.84 -6.44
C PHE A 358 -20.36 2.88 -5.35
N GLU A 359 -19.45 2.13 -4.70
CA GLU A 359 -19.78 1.13 -3.69
C GLU A 359 -20.79 0.08 -4.15
N VAL A 360 -20.70 -0.32 -5.43
CA VAL A 360 -21.63 -1.27 -6.07
C VAL A 360 -20.90 -2.40 -6.79
N ASP A 361 -21.44 -3.62 -6.70
CA ASP A 361 -20.97 -4.78 -7.45
C ASP A 361 -21.77 -4.92 -8.77
N MET A 362 -21.17 -4.54 -9.89
CA MET A 362 -21.80 -4.63 -11.21
C MET A 362 -22.18 -6.08 -11.57
N PRO A 363 -23.33 -6.28 -12.25
CA PRO A 363 -23.59 -7.52 -12.97
C PRO A 363 -22.48 -7.83 -13.97
N ARG A 364 -22.13 -9.12 -14.11
CA ARG A 364 -21.00 -9.55 -14.95
C ARG A 364 -21.09 -9.09 -16.41
N ASP A 365 -22.30 -9.07 -16.96
CA ASP A 365 -22.52 -8.64 -18.34
C ASP A 365 -22.31 -7.13 -18.50
N LEU A 366 -22.68 -6.33 -17.50
CA LEU A 366 -22.40 -4.90 -17.45
C LEU A 366 -20.90 -4.64 -17.30
N GLU A 367 -20.20 -5.40 -16.45
CA GLU A 367 -18.75 -5.34 -16.28
C GLU A 367 -18.02 -5.59 -17.62
N VAL A 368 -18.48 -6.56 -18.42
CA VAL A 368 -17.95 -6.83 -19.76
C VAL A 368 -18.24 -5.68 -20.73
N ALA A 369 -19.46 -5.14 -20.71
CA ALA A 369 -19.85 -4.04 -21.59
C ALA A 369 -19.05 -2.77 -21.26
N PHE A 370 -18.95 -2.41 -19.99
CA PHE A 370 -18.19 -1.23 -19.56
C PHE A 370 -16.68 -1.37 -19.82
N THR A 371 -16.14 -2.58 -19.67
CA THR A 371 -14.74 -2.86 -20.04
C THR A 371 -14.42 -2.47 -21.47
N ARG A 372 -15.34 -2.70 -22.40
CA ARG A 372 -15.16 -2.29 -23.82
C ARG A 372 -15.14 -0.78 -23.98
N VAL A 373 -16.01 -0.06 -23.28
CA VAL A 373 -16.07 1.40 -23.30
C VAL A 373 -14.75 2.00 -22.82
N VAL A 374 -14.25 1.54 -21.66
CA VAL A 374 -13.00 2.03 -21.07
C VAL A 374 -11.80 1.72 -21.95
N LYS A 375 -11.73 0.52 -22.54
CA LYS A 375 -10.64 0.15 -23.46
C LYS A 375 -10.64 1.01 -24.71
N SER A 376 -11.79 1.19 -25.36
CA SER A 376 -11.89 2.05 -26.55
C SER A 376 -11.46 3.47 -26.24
N TYR A 377 -11.85 4.01 -25.10
CA TYR A 377 -11.43 5.35 -24.67
C TYR A 377 -9.92 5.44 -24.47
N SER A 378 -9.33 4.45 -23.75
CA SER A 378 -7.88 4.42 -23.50
C SER A 378 -7.07 4.30 -24.79
N GLU A 379 -7.52 3.47 -25.73
CA GLU A 379 -6.88 3.29 -27.04
C GLU A 379 -7.01 4.53 -27.92
N GLU A 380 -8.17 5.17 -27.97
CA GLU A 380 -8.42 6.37 -28.77
C GLU A 380 -7.62 7.58 -28.25
N LYS A 381 -7.60 7.78 -26.93
CA LYS A 381 -6.93 8.95 -26.33
C LYS A 381 -5.46 8.72 -26.03
N GLY A 382 -4.99 7.46 -25.98
CA GLY A 382 -3.62 7.11 -25.63
C GLY A 382 -3.27 7.47 -24.17
N VAL A 383 -4.28 7.49 -23.27
CA VAL A 383 -4.12 7.91 -21.87
C VAL A 383 -4.30 6.73 -20.93
N GLU A 384 -3.67 6.86 -19.77
CA GLU A 384 -3.91 5.99 -18.63
C GLU A 384 -5.25 6.34 -17.98
N ILE A 385 -5.98 5.32 -17.55
CA ILE A 385 -7.33 5.47 -16.98
C ILE A 385 -7.22 5.70 -15.47
N THR A 386 -7.71 6.83 -15.02
CA THR A 386 -7.79 7.24 -13.60
C THR A 386 -9.20 7.00 -13.03
N HIS A 387 -9.35 7.16 -11.71
CA HIS A 387 -10.66 7.10 -11.03
C HIS A 387 -11.65 8.09 -11.65
N ASP A 388 -11.23 9.34 -11.86
CA ASP A 388 -12.07 10.40 -12.42
C ASP A 388 -12.58 10.04 -13.82
N ILE A 389 -11.71 9.46 -14.66
CA ILE A 389 -12.10 9.00 -16.01
C ILE A 389 -13.11 7.84 -15.92
N ILE A 390 -12.92 6.90 -15.02
CA ILE A 390 -13.88 5.79 -14.80
C ILE A 390 -15.24 6.35 -14.35
N GLU A 391 -15.22 7.25 -13.38
CA GLU A 391 -16.45 7.89 -12.89
C GLU A 391 -17.18 8.63 -14.01
N GLU A 392 -16.48 9.45 -14.77
CA GLU A 392 -17.03 10.20 -15.88
C GLU A 392 -17.62 9.28 -16.96
N LEU A 393 -16.86 8.25 -17.39
CA LEU A 393 -17.31 7.29 -18.38
C LEU A 393 -18.51 6.48 -17.91
N PHE A 394 -18.51 6.02 -16.66
CA PHE A 394 -19.61 5.24 -16.11
C PHE A 394 -20.88 6.08 -15.98
N ARG A 395 -20.77 7.28 -15.43
CA ARG A 395 -21.89 8.22 -15.32
C ARG A 395 -22.45 8.58 -16.70
N SER A 396 -21.61 8.97 -17.65
CA SER A 396 -22.03 9.41 -18.98
C SER A 396 -22.69 8.30 -19.78
N HIS A 397 -22.26 7.03 -19.62
CA HIS A 397 -22.80 5.92 -20.39
C HIS A 397 -24.04 5.27 -19.76
N TYR A 398 -24.13 5.25 -18.42
CA TYR A 398 -25.14 4.44 -17.74
C TYR A 398 -26.02 5.19 -16.73
N MET A 399 -25.64 6.40 -16.29
CA MET A 399 -26.32 7.11 -15.21
C MET A 399 -26.85 8.50 -15.57
N LEU A 400 -26.37 9.11 -16.64
CA LEU A 400 -26.83 10.43 -17.02
C LEU A 400 -27.94 10.33 -18.07
N PRO A 401 -29.09 11.00 -17.87
CA PRO A 401 -30.09 11.12 -18.89
C PRO A 401 -29.54 11.95 -20.07
N LYS A 402 -29.73 11.46 -21.30
CA LYS A 402 -29.38 12.27 -22.46
C LYS A 402 -30.34 13.47 -22.54
N PRO A 403 -29.89 14.64 -23.04
CA PRO A 403 -30.74 15.84 -23.11
C PRO A 403 -32.07 15.63 -23.84
N GLU A 404 -32.09 14.70 -24.80
CA GLU A 404 -33.26 14.36 -25.62
C GLU A 404 -34.07 13.18 -25.06
N GLY A 405 -33.63 12.60 -23.94
CA GLY A 405 -34.17 11.38 -23.37
C GLY A 405 -35.29 11.59 -22.35
N VAL A 406 -35.75 10.46 -21.82
CA VAL A 406 -36.77 10.44 -20.76
C VAL A 406 -36.08 10.64 -19.42
N GLN A 407 -36.48 11.67 -18.67
CA GLN A 407 -36.07 11.89 -17.28
C GLN A 407 -37.23 11.58 -16.34
N LEU A 408 -37.02 10.65 -15.41
CA LEU A 408 -37.97 10.40 -14.33
C LEU A 408 -37.84 11.52 -13.26
N LEU A 409 -38.95 12.21 -12.98
CA LEU A 409 -38.99 13.30 -11.99
C LEU A 409 -39.58 12.82 -10.65
N SER A 410 -40.67 12.03 -10.72
CA SER A 410 -41.29 11.43 -9.54
C SER A 410 -42.20 10.28 -9.97
N CYS A 411 -42.54 9.38 -9.05
CA CYS A 411 -43.49 8.31 -9.29
C CYS A 411 -44.39 8.06 -8.08
N ASN A 412 -45.60 7.57 -8.35
CA ASN A 412 -46.55 7.08 -7.36
C ASN A 412 -46.97 5.65 -7.75
N LEU A 413 -46.97 4.76 -6.77
CA LEU A 413 -47.32 3.36 -6.94
C LEU A 413 -48.65 3.05 -6.25
N ARG A 414 -49.51 2.31 -6.89
CA ARG A 414 -50.73 1.73 -6.29
C ARG A 414 -50.77 0.25 -6.59
N THR A 415 -50.91 -0.57 -5.58
CA THR A 415 -51.17 -2.01 -5.72
C THR A 415 -52.66 -2.27 -5.67
N GLY A 416 -53.23 -2.74 -6.77
CA GLY A 416 -54.64 -3.14 -6.84
C GLY A 416 -54.80 -4.65 -6.69
N LYS A 417 -55.78 -5.08 -5.88
CA LYS A 417 -56.30 -6.45 -5.98
C LYS A 417 -57.38 -6.42 -7.04
N THR A 418 -57.20 -7.06 -8.17
CA THR A 418 -58.30 -7.31 -9.14
C THR A 418 -59.21 -8.39 -8.55
N CYS A 419 -60.30 -7.97 -7.92
CA CYS A 419 -61.48 -8.81 -7.77
C CYS A 419 -62.31 -8.65 -9.05
N SER A 420 -62.55 -9.72 -9.77
CA SER A 420 -63.61 -9.75 -10.80
C SER A 420 -64.94 -9.57 -10.07
N ALA A 421 -65.49 -8.35 -10.11
CA ALA A 421 -66.81 -8.06 -9.54
C ALA A 421 -67.85 -8.06 -10.65
N ARG A 422 -68.83 -8.95 -10.49
CA ARG A 422 -70.16 -8.70 -11.02
C ARG A 422 -70.70 -7.39 -10.46
N SER A 423 -71.30 -6.62 -11.34
CA SER A 423 -72.01 -5.37 -11.08
C SER A 423 -72.87 -5.43 -9.80
N ASN A 424 -72.73 -4.45 -8.91
CA ASN A 424 -73.82 -3.63 -8.39
C ASN A 424 -73.27 -2.55 -7.45
N GLY A 425 -73.55 -1.36 -7.76
CA GLY A 425 -73.94 -0.16 -7.10
C GLY A 425 -73.34 0.25 -5.75
N VAL A 426 -73.01 1.54 -5.70
CA VAL A 426 -73.20 2.50 -4.61
C VAL A 426 -72.10 2.70 -3.54
N ASN A 427 -71.57 3.91 -3.65
CA ASN A 427 -71.14 4.86 -2.59
C ASN A 427 -70.27 4.44 -1.41
N GLY A 428 -69.23 5.23 -1.19
CA GLY A 428 -68.85 5.63 0.21
C GLY A 428 -67.35 5.80 0.45
N VAL A 429 -66.90 6.98 0.35
CA VAL A 429 -66.11 7.82 1.29
C VAL A 429 -65.03 7.17 2.22
N ASN A 430 -63.86 7.75 2.12
CA ASN A 430 -62.85 8.04 3.17
C ASN A 430 -62.13 6.92 3.95
N GLY A 431 -60.83 7.12 4.05
CA GLY A 431 -60.09 6.82 5.30
C GLY A 431 -58.63 6.44 5.11
N MET A 432 -57.79 7.35 5.54
CA MET A 432 -56.36 7.24 5.84
C MET A 432 -56.01 5.96 6.64
N ASN A 433 -54.84 5.44 6.43
CA ASN A 433 -53.74 5.29 7.37
C ASN A 433 -52.83 4.10 6.99
N GLY A 434 -51.55 4.38 7.07
CA GLY A 434 -50.49 3.44 6.90
C GLY A 434 -50.41 2.43 8.05
N HIS A 435 -49.74 1.35 7.77
CA HIS A 435 -48.93 0.65 8.78
C HIS A 435 -47.91 -0.24 8.04
N ALA A 436 -46.68 -0.05 8.51
CA ALA A 436 -45.55 -0.94 8.28
C ALA A 436 -45.83 -2.30 8.93
N VAL A 437 -45.42 -3.37 8.30
CA VAL A 437 -45.23 -4.65 8.97
C VAL A 437 -43.89 -5.25 8.55
N SER A 438 -43.06 -5.32 9.54
CA SER A 438 -41.82 -6.07 9.63
C SER A 438 -42.09 -7.57 9.88
N GLY A 439 -41.10 -8.39 9.60
CA GLY A 439 -40.93 -9.72 10.16
C GLY A 439 -40.71 -10.77 9.08
N ALA A 440 -39.65 -11.36 9.01
CA ALA A 440 -38.69 -12.06 9.85
C ALA A 440 -38.70 -13.58 9.57
N ASN A 441 -37.49 -14.10 9.38
CA ASN A 441 -36.99 -15.44 9.72
C ASN A 441 -37.62 -16.64 9.00
N GLY A 442 -36.84 -17.51 8.48
CA GLY A 442 -35.69 -18.24 8.94
C GLY A 442 -35.57 -19.59 8.25
N VAL A 443 -34.38 -20.04 8.29
CA VAL A 443 -33.85 -21.38 8.59
C VAL A 443 -33.68 -22.39 7.45
N ASN A 444 -32.40 -22.66 7.21
CA ASN A 444 -31.64 -23.88 6.92
C ASN A 444 -32.41 -25.14 6.47
N ASP A 445 -31.90 -25.85 5.47
CA ASP A 445 -31.03 -26.99 5.74
C ASP A 445 -30.44 -27.65 4.49
N HIS A 446 -29.33 -28.31 4.72
CA HIS A 446 -28.49 -29.11 3.84
C HIS A 446 -29.19 -30.26 3.13
N ALA A 447 -28.78 -30.67 1.96
CA ALA A 447 -28.09 -31.93 1.76
C ALA A 447 -27.87 -32.29 0.28
N ASN A 448 -26.72 -32.92 0.04
CA ASN A 448 -26.24 -33.59 -1.16
C ASN A 448 -27.19 -34.67 -1.70
N GLY A 449 -27.10 -34.90 -3.03
CA GLY A 449 -27.48 -36.20 -3.56
C GLY A 449 -27.74 -36.20 -5.08
N HIS A 450 -26.80 -36.80 -5.82
CA HIS A 450 -26.99 -37.21 -7.20
C HIS A 450 -28.16 -38.18 -7.35
N ALA A 451 -28.95 -38.05 -8.40
CA ALA A 451 -29.29 -39.16 -9.28
C ALA A 451 -30.23 -38.74 -10.43
N ASN A 452 -29.96 -39.31 -11.58
CA ASN A 452 -30.72 -39.29 -12.83
C ASN A 452 -32.13 -39.85 -12.64
N GLY A 453 -33.10 -39.26 -13.34
CA GLY A 453 -34.40 -39.90 -13.53
C GLY A 453 -35.45 -38.96 -14.15
N LYS A 454 -35.76 -39.14 -15.42
CA LYS A 454 -36.90 -38.49 -16.05
C LYS A 454 -38.21 -39.01 -15.42
N PRO A 455 -39.20 -38.16 -15.16
CA PRO A 455 -40.60 -38.62 -15.03
C PRO A 455 -41.47 -38.16 -16.15
N LYS A 456 -42.41 -39.02 -16.45
CA LYS A 456 -43.59 -38.81 -17.33
C LYS A 456 -44.66 -37.97 -16.64
N PRO A 457 -45.58 -37.38 -17.41
CA PRO A 457 -46.50 -36.35 -16.91
C PRO A 457 -47.77 -36.96 -16.28
N ASN A 458 -48.22 -36.40 -15.16
CA ASN A 458 -49.58 -36.57 -14.68
C ASN A 458 -50.09 -35.33 -13.96
N GLY A 459 -51.25 -34.84 -14.43
CA GLY A 459 -52.33 -34.33 -13.61
C GLY A 459 -52.11 -32.95 -12.95
N LYS A 460 -52.66 -31.91 -13.56
CA LYS A 460 -52.91 -30.60 -12.91
C LYS A 460 -53.92 -30.73 -11.76
N PRO A 461 -53.74 -29.96 -10.69
CA PRO A 461 -54.80 -29.15 -10.16
C PRO A 461 -54.57 -27.67 -10.50
N ALA A 462 -55.60 -26.99 -10.91
CA ALA A 462 -55.65 -25.56 -11.16
C ALA A 462 -55.48 -24.82 -9.81
N ILE A 463 -54.34 -24.17 -9.61
CA ILE A 463 -54.17 -23.19 -8.55
C ILE A 463 -54.45 -21.83 -9.18
N HIS A 464 -55.51 -21.17 -8.70
CA HIS A 464 -55.79 -19.78 -9.04
C HIS A 464 -54.67 -18.90 -8.40
N GLU A 465 -53.67 -18.54 -9.19
CA GLU A 465 -52.73 -17.46 -8.85
C GLU A 465 -53.46 -16.13 -8.93
N HIS A 466 -53.60 -15.48 -7.78
CA HIS A 466 -54.00 -14.07 -7.72
C HIS A 466 -52.81 -13.22 -8.15
N THR A 467 -52.71 -12.83 -9.40
CA THR A 467 -51.75 -11.84 -9.90
C THR A 467 -52.09 -10.48 -9.30
N LYS A 468 -51.15 -9.94 -8.49
CA LYS A 468 -51.20 -8.56 -8.00
C LYS A 468 -50.77 -7.65 -9.13
N THR A 469 -51.67 -6.86 -9.68
CA THR A 469 -51.33 -5.84 -10.70
C THR A 469 -50.82 -4.59 -9.96
N VAL A 470 -49.65 -4.11 -10.36
CA VAL A 470 -49.07 -2.85 -9.93
C VAL A 470 -49.44 -1.76 -10.94
N HIS A 471 -49.98 -0.65 -10.44
CA HIS A 471 -50.24 0.54 -11.24
C HIS A 471 -49.23 1.62 -10.89
N LEU A 472 -48.50 2.09 -11.90
CA LEU A 472 -47.53 3.15 -11.80
C LEU A 472 -48.08 4.42 -12.45
N GLN A 473 -47.97 5.55 -11.75
CA GLN A 473 -48.11 6.88 -12.32
C GLN A 473 -46.78 7.62 -12.12
N ALA A 474 -46.15 8.07 -13.19
CA ALA A 474 -44.86 8.75 -13.13
C ALA A 474 -44.94 10.13 -13.82
N ASN A 475 -44.29 11.11 -13.22
CA ASN A 475 -44.01 12.38 -13.86
C ASN A 475 -42.64 12.30 -14.50
N ILE A 476 -42.57 12.59 -15.77
CA ILE A 476 -41.33 12.55 -16.54
C ILE A 476 -41.14 13.87 -17.29
N ALA A 477 -39.89 14.11 -17.72
CA ALA A 477 -39.58 15.17 -18.66
C ALA A 477 -38.94 14.54 -19.92
N ILE A 478 -39.37 14.97 -21.10
CA ILE A 478 -38.76 14.65 -22.39
C ILE A 478 -38.45 15.96 -23.08
N GLN A 479 -37.19 16.19 -23.43
CA GLN A 479 -36.73 17.47 -24.01
C GLN A 479 -37.16 18.69 -23.17
N GLY A 480 -37.17 18.55 -21.84
CA GLY A 480 -37.62 19.59 -20.93
C GLY A 480 -39.14 19.75 -20.76
N VAL A 481 -39.95 19.07 -21.54
CA VAL A 481 -41.41 19.10 -21.44
C VAL A 481 -41.88 18.06 -20.41
N ARG A 482 -42.54 18.54 -19.37
CA ARG A 482 -43.09 17.68 -18.29
C ARG A 482 -44.40 17.06 -18.72
N GLN A 483 -44.57 15.78 -18.47
CA GLN A 483 -45.82 15.05 -18.68
C GLN A 483 -45.99 13.92 -17.67
N THR A 484 -47.21 13.50 -17.46
CA THR A 484 -47.56 12.38 -16.58
C THR A 484 -47.88 11.16 -17.45
N ILE A 485 -47.24 10.04 -17.14
CA ILE A 485 -47.49 8.75 -17.79
C ILE A 485 -48.03 7.76 -16.77
N SER A 486 -48.75 6.76 -17.25
CA SER A 486 -49.32 5.69 -16.44
C SER A 486 -49.15 4.35 -17.13
N GLY A 487 -48.84 3.32 -16.33
CA GLY A 487 -48.71 1.96 -16.81
C GLY A 487 -49.08 0.94 -15.75
N SER A 488 -49.27 -0.29 -16.18
CA SER A 488 -49.69 -1.41 -15.32
C SER A 488 -48.90 -2.66 -15.68
N GLY A 489 -48.52 -3.44 -14.68
CA GLY A 489 -47.78 -4.68 -14.88
C GLY A 489 -47.82 -5.57 -13.64
N ASP A 490 -47.20 -6.73 -13.74
CA ASP A 490 -47.09 -7.68 -12.63
C ASP A 490 -46.13 -7.23 -11.53
N ASP A 491 -45.20 -6.32 -11.89
CA ASP A 491 -44.26 -5.66 -10.99
C ASP A 491 -44.04 -4.18 -11.39
N ILE A 492 -43.18 -3.51 -10.65
CA ILE A 492 -42.89 -2.08 -10.80
C ILE A 492 -42.15 -1.78 -12.11
N LEU A 493 -41.23 -2.64 -12.51
CA LEU A 493 -40.44 -2.46 -13.73
C LEU A 493 -41.29 -2.65 -14.97
N THR A 494 -42.12 -3.71 -15.00
CA THR A 494 -43.07 -3.97 -16.07
C THR A 494 -44.11 -2.87 -16.18
N SER A 495 -44.56 -2.30 -15.06
CA SER A 495 -45.47 -1.14 -15.05
C SER A 495 -44.81 0.13 -15.61
N LEU A 496 -43.53 0.38 -15.38
CA LEU A 496 -42.81 1.51 -15.98
C LEU A 496 -42.58 1.27 -17.49
N VAL A 497 -42.19 0.06 -17.86
CA VAL A 497 -42.02 -0.30 -19.28
C VAL A 497 -43.33 -0.09 -20.05
N ASP A 498 -44.47 -0.50 -19.48
CA ASP A 498 -45.80 -0.29 -20.08
C ASP A 498 -46.12 1.22 -20.21
N ALA A 499 -45.85 2.00 -19.17
CA ALA A 499 -46.05 3.45 -19.19
C ALA A 499 -45.22 4.15 -20.27
N VAL A 500 -43.96 3.73 -20.47
CA VAL A 500 -43.04 4.32 -21.45
C VAL A 500 -43.35 3.86 -22.87
N ARG A 501 -43.97 2.67 -23.07
CA ARG A 501 -44.49 2.21 -24.37
C ARG A 501 -45.53 3.17 -24.95
N GLY A 502 -46.33 3.77 -24.08
CA GLY A 502 -47.30 4.81 -24.49
C GLY A 502 -46.66 6.05 -25.14
N LEU A 503 -45.35 6.24 -24.95
CA LEU A 503 -44.55 7.32 -25.55
C LEU A 503 -43.86 6.90 -26.87
N GLY A 504 -44.03 5.65 -27.29
CA GLY A 504 -43.40 5.10 -28.49
C GLY A 504 -42.05 4.45 -28.27
N PHE A 505 -41.68 4.18 -27.02
CA PHE A 505 -40.48 3.42 -26.70
C PHE A 505 -40.84 1.94 -26.51
N PHE A 506 -40.34 1.08 -27.39
CA PHE A 506 -40.63 -0.36 -27.38
C PHE A 506 -39.38 -1.14 -26.98
N PHE A 507 -39.37 -1.64 -25.76
CA PHE A 507 -38.31 -2.51 -25.21
C PHE A 507 -38.88 -3.45 -24.15
N ASP A 508 -38.13 -4.52 -23.86
CA ASP A 508 -38.40 -5.47 -22.79
C ASP A 508 -37.23 -5.52 -21.80
N VAL A 509 -37.52 -5.84 -20.54
CA VAL A 509 -36.48 -6.05 -19.54
C VAL A 509 -35.87 -7.43 -19.72
N LEU A 510 -34.57 -7.48 -20.02
CA LEU A 510 -33.85 -8.73 -20.25
C LEU A 510 -33.19 -9.23 -18.94
N ASP A 511 -32.66 -8.31 -18.12
CA ASP A 511 -32.01 -8.64 -16.87
C ASP A 511 -32.17 -7.49 -15.87
N TYR A 512 -32.18 -7.82 -14.58
CA TYR A 512 -32.40 -6.87 -13.51
C TYR A 512 -31.71 -7.33 -12.20
N LYS A 513 -31.03 -6.41 -11.53
CA LYS A 513 -30.42 -6.62 -10.22
C LYS A 513 -30.59 -5.36 -9.37
N THR A 514 -30.89 -5.53 -8.08
CA THR A 514 -30.75 -4.47 -7.06
C THR A 514 -29.82 -4.91 -5.97
N GLU A 515 -29.09 -3.96 -5.41
CA GLU A 515 -28.28 -4.18 -4.19
C GLU A 515 -28.26 -2.93 -3.33
N TRP A 516 -28.01 -3.10 -2.03
CA TRP A 516 -27.78 -2.01 -1.11
C TRP A 516 -26.29 -1.68 -1.05
N GLN A 517 -25.96 -0.39 -1.02
CA GLN A 517 -24.59 0.07 -0.79
C GLN A 517 -24.22 -0.17 0.68
N HIS A 518 -23.02 -0.71 0.91
CA HIS A 518 -22.46 -0.90 2.23
C HIS A 518 -21.49 0.25 2.52
N HIS A 519 -21.87 1.18 3.40
CA HIS A 519 -20.91 2.16 3.92
C HIS A 519 -20.04 1.51 5.00
N GLU A 520 -18.74 1.39 4.77
CA GLU A 520 -17.76 1.09 5.81
C GLU A 520 -17.73 2.26 6.81
N GLY A 521 -18.23 2.04 8.03
CA GLY A 521 -18.15 3.01 9.13
C GLY A 521 -19.47 3.59 9.64
N ALA A 522 -20.60 3.35 8.99
CA ALA A 522 -21.91 3.65 9.56
C ALA A 522 -22.35 2.50 10.49
N GLY A 523 -22.66 2.81 11.76
CA GLY A 523 -23.22 1.82 12.68
C GLY A 523 -24.45 1.16 12.06
N GLU A 524 -24.67 -0.13 12.36
CA GLU A 524 -25.73 -0.99 11.77
C GLU A 524 -27.16 -0.42 11.81
N ASN A 525 -27.40 0.73 12.42
CA ASN A 525 -28.73 1.33 12.66
C ASN A 525 -28.94 2.72 12.03
N ASP A 526 -28.03 3.24 11.20
CA ASP A 526 -28.24 4.53 10.56
C ASP A 526 -28.89 4.37 9.17
N GLU A 527 -30.22 4.35 9.16
CA GLU A 527 -31.01 4.26 7.91
C GLU A 527 -30.89 5.50 7.01
N SER A 528 -30.34 6.62 7.52
CA SER A 528 -30.29 7.89 6.77
C SER A 528 -29.22 7.96 5.70
N THR A 529 -28.28 7.01 5.65
CA THR A 529 -27.15 6.97 4.69
C THR A 529 -27.21 5.81 3.71
N ARG A 530 -28.21 4.91 3.81
CA ARG A 530 -28.32 3.75 2.91
C ARG A 530 -28.79 4.17 1.53
N ARG A 531 -28.02 3.80 0.49
CA ARG A 531 -28.42 3.94 -0.90
C ARG A 531 -28.62 2.56 -1.53
N SER A 532 -29.48 2.49 -2.54
CA SER A 532 -29.70 1.29 -3.33
C SER A 532 -29.26 1.53 -4.78
N ALA A 533 -28.61 0.56 -5.36
CA ALA A 533 -28.26 0.53 -6.77
C ALA A 533 -29.19 -0.40 -7.53
N GLY A 534 -29.76 0.08 -8.62
CA GLY A 534 -30.54 -0.71 -9.59
C GLY A 534 -29.77 -0.82 -10.91
N PHE A 535 -29.67 -2.03 -11.44
CA PHE A 535 -29.07 -2.34 -12.74
C PHE A 535 -30.14 -2.95 -13.62
N VAL A 536 -30.38 -2.40 -14.78
CA VAL A 536 -31.39 -2.89 -15.72
C VAL A 536 -30.80 -3.03 -17.10
N LYS A 537 -31.01 -4.18 -17.71
CA LYS A 537 -30.69 -4.45 -19.12
C LYS A 537 -31.96 -4.50 -19.93
N LEU A 538 -32.08 -3.61 -20.88
CA LEU A 538 -33.21 -3.57 -21.82
C LEU A 538 -32.82 -4.15 -23.17
N VAL A 539 -33.80 -4.71 -23.88
CA VAL A 539 -33.66 -5.19 -25.26
C VAL A 539 -34.74 -4.56 -26.13
N SER A 540 -34.33 -4.08 -27.33
CA SER A 540 -35.20 -3.56 -28.36
C SER A 540 -34.72 -4.08 -29.72
N GLY A 541 -35.44 -5.03 -30.31
CA GLY A 541 -34.96 -5.79 -31.46
C GLY A 541 -33.65 -6.52 -31.13
N ASP A 542 -32.63 -6.33 -31.95
CA ASP A 542 -31.30 -6.96 -31.74
C ASP A 542 -30.36 -6.15 -30.84
N LYS A 543 -30.80 -5.01 -30.31
CA LYS A 543 -29.99 -4.12 -29.50
C LYS A 543 -30.27 -4.26 -28.01
N THR A 544 -29.23 -4.25 -27.22
CA THR A 544 -29.33 -4.23 -25.76
C THR A 544 -28.66 -2.99 -25.18
N ALA A 545 -29.25 -2.44 -24.13
CA ALA A 545 -28.67 -1.32 -23.38
C ALA A 545 -28.77 -1.55 -21.88
N TRP A 546 -27.75 -1.11 -21.16
CA TRP A 546 -27.72 -1.07 -19.72
C TRP A 546 -28.07 0.32 -19.21
N GLY A 547 -28.73 0.39 -18.05
CA GLY A 547 -28.91 1.59 -17.26
C GLY A 547 -28.65 1.29 -15.79
N VAL A 548 -28.13 2.27 -15.09
CA VAL A 548 -27.82 2.21 -13.65
C VAL A 548 -28.49 3.38 -12.96
N GLY A 549 -29.13 3.12 -11.82
CA GLY A 549 -29.70 4.13 -10.94
C GLY A 549 -29.19 3.90 -9.51
N ILE A 550 -28.75 4.95 -8.84
CA ILE A 550 -28.35 4.92 -7.43
C ILE A 550 -29.19 5.94 -6.68
N GLN A 551 -30.00 5.49 -5.72
CA GLN A 551 -30.99 6.30 -5.00
C GLN A 551 -31.13 5.79 -3.55
N GLU A 552 -31.77 6.59 -2.70
CA GLU A 552 -32.07 6.19 -1.31
C GLU A 552 -33.09 5.04 -1.24
N ASP A 553 -33.90 4.87 -2.26
CA ASP A 553 -34.94 3.85 -2.36
C ASP A 553 -34.68 2.91 -3.55
N SER A 554 -34.80 1.59 -3.33
CA SER A 554 -34.52 0.57 -4.34
C SER A 554 -35.47 0.63 -5.55
N ILE A 555 -36.68 1.11 -5.33
CA ILE A 555 -37.68 1.27 -6.39
C ILE A 555 -37.28 2.44 -7.29
N LEU A 556 -36.94 3.58 -6.69
CA LEU A 556 -36.44 4.75 -7.42
C LEU A 556 -35.14 4.44 -8.16
N ALA A 557 -34.22 3.71 -7.54
CA ALA A 557 -32.99 3.26 -8.19
C ALA A 557 -33.29 2.44 -9.45
N SER A 558 -34.22 1.49 -9.36
CA SER A 558 -34.64 0.65 -10.48
C SER A 558 -35.33 1.44 -11.60
N LEU A 559 -36.21 2.36 -11.25
CA LEU A 559 -36.90 3.20 -12.21
C LEU A 559 -35.96 4.16 -12.94
N HIS A 560 -34.97 4.73 -12.24
CA HIS A 560 -33.90 5.51 -12.87
C HIS A 560 -33.06 4.65 -13.83
N ALA A 561 -32.71 3.41 -13.43
CA ALA A 561 -31.99 2.48 -14.29
C ALA A 561 -32.74 2.19 -15.60
N VAL A 562 -34.06 1.96 -15.54
CA VAL A 562 -34.88 1.79 -16.75
C VAL A 562 -34.86 3.05 -17.63
N SER A 563 -35.00 4.23 -17.02
CA SER A 563 -34.98 5.51 -17.75
C SER A 563 -33.62 5.71 -18.47
N HIS A 564 -32.50 5.41 -17.78
CA HIS A 564 -31.16 5.53 -18.38
C HIS A 564 -30.90 4.51 -19.49
N ALA A 565 -31.34 3.25 -19.31
CA ALA A 565 -31.22 2.22 -20.34
C ALA A 565 -32.09 2.54 -21.58
N ALA A 566 -33.32 3.06 -21.40
CA ALA A 566 -34.19 3.48 -22.47
C ALA A 566 -33.58 4.59 -23.33
N ASN A 567 -32.87 5.54 -22.68
CA ASN A 567 -32.21 6.64 -23.38
C ASN A 567 -31.02 6.17 -24.22
N SER A 568 -30.33 5.12 -23.80
CA SER A 568 -29.20 4.52 -24.53
C SER A 568 -29.66 3.78 -25.80
N ASN A 569 -30.92 3.31 -25.85
CA ASN A 569 -31.51 2.65 -27.01
C ASN A 569 -32.17 3.62 -28.02
N SER A 570 -32.42 4.88 -27.63
CA SER A 570 -33.24 5.83 -28.43
C SER A 570 -32.52 6.45 -29.62
N GLU A 571 -31.22 6.25 -29.83
CA GLU A 571 -30.48 6.81 -30.99
C GLU A 571 -31.01 6.38 -32.38
N ASN A 572 -31.91 5.40 -32.46
CA ASN A 572 -32.45 4.92 -33.74
C ASN A 572 -33.98 5.05 -33.91
N THR A 573 -34.70 5.55 -32.90
CA THR A 573 -36.16 5.66 -33.02
C THR A 573 -36.58 7.02 -33.58
N ILE A 574 -35.74 8.04 -33.41
CA ILE A 574 -36.03 9.41 -33.95
C ILE A 574 -35.48 9.58 -35.36
N ALA A 575 -34.44 8.85 -35.76
CA ALA A 575 -33.87 8.94 -37.12
C ALA A 575 -34.73 8.32 -38.23
N ASN A 576 -35.76 7.54 -37.91
CA ASN A 576 -36.66 6.92 -38.87
C ASN A 576 -38.03 7.63 -39.01
N ARG A 577 -38.17 8.86 -38.51
CA ARG A 577 -39.39 9.68 -38.64
C ARG A 577 -39.19 11.01 -39.39
N ASN A 578 -38.12 11.15 -40.20
CA ASN A 578 -38.00 12.22 -41.19
C ASN A 578 -38.00 11.65 -42.61
#